data_4af5169baf6b88e2d4ff294e3480c5c6
#
_entry.id   4af5169baf6b88e2d4ff294e3480c5c6
#
_cell.length_a   1.000
_cell.length_b   1.000
_cell.length_c   1.000
_cell.angle_alpha   90.00
_cell.angle_beta   90.00
_cell.angle_gamma   90.00
#
_symmetry.space_group_name_H-M   'P 1'
#
loop_
_entity.id
_entity.type
_entity.pdbx_description
1 polymer ?
#
loop_
_entity_poly.entity_id
_entity_poly.type
_entity_poly.pdbx_seq_one_letter_code
_entity_poly.pdbx_strand_id
1 'polypeptide(L)'
;MLHVKPIIDDSAEKFLSEEGVTAAYTPGVDVALYDDGKMIGAAHVAFATDAAVLEGVYVTPARRGVGLGDFLTRATMDAYTKHLPLFKVAYKSDYFLKFGFEEENDGMTIQSEGITFPSQCGGHK
;
A
#
# COMPACT_ATOMS: atom_id res chain seq x y z
N MET A 1 -13.89 12.37 6.93
CA MET A 1 -12.93 11.68 7.78
C MET A 1 -12.29 10.53 7.02
N LEU A 2 -10.98 10.43 7.08
CA LEU A 2 -10.25 9.38 6.39
C LEU A 2 -10.37 8.04 7.12
N HIS A 3 -10.51 6.98 6.33
CA HIS A 3 -10.67 5.64 6.87
C HIS A 3 -10.03 4.64 5.92
N VAL A 4 -9.20 3.76 6.44
CA VAL A 4 -8.54 2.72 5.66
C VAL A 4 -9.02 1.36 6.15
N LYS A 5 -9.42 0.49 5.23
CA LYS A 5 -9.77 -0.89 5.61
C LYS A 5 -9.53 -1.87 4.46
N PRO A 6 -9.18 -3.12 4.78
CA PRO A 6 -9.14 -4.18 3.77
C PRO A 6 -10.56 -4.48 3.30
N ILE A 7 -10.69 -4.83 2.02
CA ILE A 7 -11.98 -5.23 1.44
C ILE A 7 -11.78 -6.51 0.64
N ILE A 8 -12.83 -7.33 0.59
CA ILE A 8 -12.77 -8.62 -0.10
C ILE A 8 -13.73 -8.71 -1.28
N ASP A 9 -14.49 -7.64 -1.54
CA ASP A 9 -15.39 -7.59 -2.68
C ASP A 9 -14.70 -6.91 -3.87
N ASP A 10 -15.44 -6.62 -4.92
CA ASP A 10 -14.89 -6.02 -6.14
C ASP A 10 -14.96 -4.48 -6.17
N SER A 11 -15.18 -3.85 -5.01
CA SER A 11 -15.33 -2.39 -4.93
C SER A 11 -14.10 -1.65 -5.45
N ALA A 12 -12.90 -2.12 -5.08
CA ALA A 12 -11.67 -1.47 -5.53
C ALA A 12 -11.46 -1.63 -7.02
N GLU A 13 -11.79 -2.80 -7.56
CA GLU A 13 -11.70 -3.07 -8.97
C GLU A 13 -12.60 -2.13 -9.77
N LYS A 14 -13.83 -1.95 -9.30
CA LYS A 14 -14.78 -1.02 -9.92
C LYS A 14 -14.29 0.41 -9.81
N PHE A 15 -13.77 0.80 -8.64
CA PHE A 15 -13.22 2.13 -8.43
C PHE A 15 -12.09 2.42 -9.42
N LEU A 16 -11.12 1.51 -9.55
CA LEU A 16 -10.00 1.69 -10.46
C LEU A 16 -10.46 1.77 -11.91
N SER A 17 -11.43 0.95 -12.28
CA SER A 17 -12.00 0.96 -13.62
C SER A 17 -12.65 2.32 -13.94
N GLU A 18 -13.41 2.87 -13.00
CA GLU A 18 -14.04 4.18 -13.15
C GLU A 18 -13.01 5.30 -13.26
N GLU A 19 -11.86 5.12 -12.63
CA GLU A 19 -10.75 6.08 -12.69
C GLU A 19 -9.89 5.90 -13.95
N GLY A 20 -10.22 4.94 -14.79
CA GLY A 20 -9.47 4.67 -16.00
C GLY A 20 -8.16 3.91 -15.78
N VAL A 21 -8.01 3.28 -14.64
CA VAL A 21 -6.80 2.53 -14.32
C VAL A 21 -6.95 1.08 -14.75
N THR A 22 -6.05 0.63 -15.62
CA THR A 22 -5.98 -0.77 -16.02
C THR A 22 -4.83 -1.41 -15.26
N ALA A 23 -5.15 -2.36 -14.39
CA ALA A 23 -4.13 -3.03 -13.60
C ALA A 23 -4.40 -4.53 -13.60
N ALA A 24 -3.37 -5.31 -13.89
CA ALA A 24 -3.45 -6.76 -13.88
C ALA A 24 -2.77 -7.27 -12.63
N TYR A 25 -3.51 -7.26 -11.53
CA TYR A 25 -2.98 -7.74 -10.27
C TYR A 25 -3.23 -9.22 -10.09
N THR A 26 -2.32 -9.88 -9.35
CA THR A 26 -2.54 -11.25 -8.96
C THR A 26 -3.62 -11.31 -7.87
N PRO A 27 -4.26 -12.46 -7.65
CA PRO A 27 -5.29 -12.54 -6.61
C PRO A 27 -4.73 -12.18 -5.24
N GLY A 28 -5.50 -11.41 -4.49
CA GLY A 28 -5.08 -10.92 -3.18
C GLY A 28 -6.17 -10.12 -2.51
N VAL A 29 -5.77 -9.13 -1.74
CA VAL A 29 -6.68 -8.28 -0.98
C VAL A 29 -6.45 -6.83 -1.36
N ASP A 30 -7.55 -6.09 -1.52
CA ASP A 30 -7.47 -4.65 -1.71
C ASP A 30 -7.60 -3.95 -0.37
N VAL A 31 -6.82 -2.89 -0.19
CA VAL A 31 -6.92 -2.03 0.97
C VAL A 31 -7.42 -0.69 0.48
N ALA A 32 -8.61 -0.30 0.92
CA ALA A 32 -9.28 0.88 0.40
C ALA A 32 -9.12 2.07 1.33
N LEU A 33 -8.98 3.26 0.74
CA LEU A 33 -8.96 4.52 1.44
C LEU A 33 -10.25 5.27 1.15
N TYR A 34 -10.98 5.61 2.20
CA TYR A 34 -12.25 6.33 2.10
C TYR A 34 -12.12 7.70 2.74
N ASP A 35 -12.86 8.66 2.21
CA ASP A 35 -13.08 9.94 2.87
C ASP A 35 -14.57 10.19 2.89
N ASP A 36 -15.13 10.26 4.11
CA ASP A 36 -16.56 10.41 4.36
C ASP A 36 -17.40 9.38 3.57
N GLY A 37 -16.91 8.14 3.57
CA GLY A 37 -17.62 7.03 2.93
C GLY A 37 -17.40 6.88 1.45
N LYS A 38 -16.63 7.78 0.83
CA LYS A 38 -16.32 7.69 -0.60
C LYS A 38 -14.92 7.14 -0.78
N MET A 39 -14.77 6.11 -1.61
CA MET A 39 -13.45 5.56 -1.92
C MET A 39 -12.66 6.53 -2.78
N ILE A 40 -11.47 6.91 -2.31
CA ILE A 40 -10.58 7.84 -3.02
C ILE A 40 -9.22 7.22 -3.31
N GLY A 41 -8.97 6.02 -2.87
CA GLY A 41 -7.73 5.32 -3.15
C GLY A 41 -7.81 3.85 -2.84
N ALA A 42 -6.87 3.08 -3.37
CA ALA A 42 -6.79 1.65 -3.12
C ALA A 42 -5.37 1.16 -3.31
N ALA A 43 -4.98 0.19 -2.49
CA ALA A 43 -3.73 -0.54 -2.64
C ALA A 43 -4.06 -2.01 -2.82
N HIS A 44 -3.25 -2.73 -3.58
CA HIS A 44 -3.47 -4.15 -3.78
C HIS A 44 -2.31 -4.95 -3.23
N VAL A 45 -2.62 -5.95 -2.41
CA VAL A 45 -1.64 -6.82 -1.77
C VAL A 45 -1.93 -8.26 -2.16
N ALA A 46 -0.95 -8.90 -2.78
CA ALA A 46 -0.97 -10.33 -3.05
C ALA A 46 -0.19 -11.06 -1.95
N PHE A 47 -0.32 -12.37 -1.90
CA PHE A 47 0.36 -13.16 -0.87
C PHE A 47 1.22 -14.24 -1.49
N ALA A 48 2.47 -14.31 -1.05
CA ALA A 48 3.36 -15.42 -1.28
C ALA A 48 3.36 -16.28 -0.01
N THR A 49 4.11 -17.37 -0.02
CA THR A 49 4.11 -18.31 1.11
C THR A 49 4.45 -17.63 2.44
N ASP A 50 5.41 -16.72 2.44
CA ASP A 50 5.91 -16.09 3.65
C ASP A 50 5.91 -14.56 3.57
N ALA A 51 5.24 -14.01 2.57
CA ALA A 51 5.32 -12.57 2.30
C ALA A 51 3.99 -11.98 1.86
N ALA A 52 3.77 -10.74 2.25
CA ALA A 52 2.76 -9.89 1.62
C ALA A 52 3.47 -9.10 0.53
N VAL A 53 2.86 -8.97 -0.65
CA VAL A 53 3.46 -8.30 -1.80
C VAL A 53 2.58 -7.14 -2.22
N LEU A 54 3.06 -5.93 -2.04
CA LEU A 54 2.35 -4.72 -2.49
C LEU A 54 2.54 -4.59 -4.00
N GLU A 55 1.45 -4.68 -4.74
CA GLU A 55 1.49 -4.62 -6.20
C GLU A 55 1.18 -3.25 -6.75
N GLY A 56 0.46 -2.43 -6.03
CA GLY A 56 0.16 -1.08 -6.49
C GLY A 56 -0.57 -0.25 -5.45
N VAL A 57 -0.45 1.07 -5.60
CA VAL A 57 -1.15 2.05 -4.77
C VAL A 57 -1.67 3.13 -5.70
N TYR A 58 -2.94 3.46 -5.58
CA TYR A 58 -3.56 4.50 -6.39
C TYR A 58 -4.38 5.44 -5.53
N VAL A 59 -4.27 6.73 -5.78
CA VAL A 59 -5.12 7.77 -5.16
C VAL A 59 -5.69 8.61 -6.30
N THR A 60 -6.98 8.91 -6.22
CA THR A 60 -7.63 9.73 -7.26
C THR A 60 -6.88 11.06 -7.45
N PRO A 61 -6.70 11.51 -8.71
CA PRO A 61 -5.85 12.69 -8.98
C PRO A 61 -6.22 13.94 -8.20
N ALA A 62 -7.50 14.19 -7.98
CA ALA A 62 -7.95 15.38 -7.26
C ALA A 62 -7.51 15.40 -5.79
N ARG A 63 -7.08 14.27 -5.26
CA ARG A 63 -6.71 14.13 -3.84
C ARG A 63 -5.21 13.87 -3.66
N ARG A 64 -4.42 14.04 -4.71
CA ARG A 64 -2.96 13.84 -4.63
C ARG A 64 -2.27 15.10 -4.15
N GLY A 65 -1.00 14.93 -3.72
CA GLY A 65 -0.17 16.05 -3.31
C GLY A 65 -0.31 16.45 -1.85
N VAL A 66 -1.09 15.69 -1.07
CA VAL A 66 -1.30 15.97 0.35
C VAL A 66 -0.96 14.77 1.24
N GLY A 67 -0.19 13.82 0.70
CA GLY A 67 0.32 12.71 1.51
C GLY A 67 -0.61 11.52 1.65
N LEU A 68 -1.71 11.45 0.88
CA LEU A 68 -2.65 10.33 1.01
C LEU A 68 -2.10 9.02 0.48
N GLY A 69 -1.28 9.05 -0.57
CA GLY A 69 -0.60 7.86 -1.07
C GLY A 69 0.34 7.29 -0.02
N ASP A 70 1.09 8.15 0.66
CA ASP A 70 1.96 7.76 1.75
C ASP A 70 1.15 7.18 2.92
N PHE A 71 0.06 7.84 3.28
CA PHE A 71 -0.81 7.38 4.36
C PHE A 71 -1.35 5.97 4.06
N LEU A 72 -1.86 5.76 2.84
CA LEU A 72 -2.39 4.45 2.44
C LEU A 72 -1.29 3.38 2.41
N THR A 73 -0.12 3.71 1.88
CA THR A 73 1.01 2.78 1.82
C THR A 73 1.46 2.36 3.21
N ARG A 74 1.62 3.32 4.13
CA ARG A 74 2.04 3.02 5.50
C ARG A 74 1.00 2.19 6.24
N ALA A 75 -0.27 2.51 6.06
CA ALA A 75 -1.34 1.74 6.69
C ALA A 75 -1.36 0.31 6.18
N THR A 76 -1.12 0.12 4.88
CA THR A 76 -1.06 -1.21 4.28
C THR A 76 0.13 -2.00 4.83
N MET A 77 1.30 -1.39 4.88
CA MET A 77 2.49 -2.05 5.45
C MET A 77 2.26 -2.43 6.92
N ASP A 78 1.70 -1.50 7.69
CA ASP A 78 1.45 -1.77 9.11
C ASP A 78 0.50 -2.95 9.30
N ALA A 79 -0.54 -3.04 8.47
CA ALA A 79 -1.53 -4.11 8.58
C ALA A 79 -0.94 -5.49 8.31
N TYR A 80 -0.05 -5.60 7.33
CA TYR A 80 0.41 -6.92 6.89
C TYR A 80 1.77 -7.34 7.43
N THR A 81 2.58 -6.41 7.94
CA THR A 81 3.86 -6.77 8.53
C THR A 81 3.74 -7.40 9.91
N LYS A 82 2.56 -7.33 10.51
CA LYS A 82 2.31 -7.96 11.81
C LYS A 82 2.11 -9.46 11.73
N HIS A 83 1.83 -9.98 10.53
CA HIS A 83 1.41 -11.37 10.38
C HIS A 83 2.32 -12.20 9.48
N LEU A 84 3.18 -11.57 8.71
CA LEU A 84 4.04 -12.26 7.76
C LEU A 84 5.49 -11.81 7.96
N PRO A 85 6.46 -12.74 7.81
CA PRO A 85 7.87 -12.40 8.07
C PRO A 85 8.49 -11.47 7.03
N LEU A 86 7.96 -11.44 5.81
CA LEU A 86 8.50 -10.60 4.74
C LEU A 86 7.42 -9.69 4.17
N PHE A 87 7.84 -8.51 3.76
CA PHE A 87 7.01 -7.62 2.98
C PHE A 87 7.76 -7.26 1.71
N LYS A 88 7.10 -7.41 0.57
CA LYS A 88 7.71 -7.14 -0.73
C LYS A 88 6.90 -6.12 -1.50
N VAL A 89 7.58 -5.43 -2.42
CA VAL A 89 6.94 -4.50 -3.35
C VAL A 89 7.27 -5.00 -4.75
N ALA A 90 6.28 -5.09 -5.61
CA ALA A 90 6.42 -5.66 -6.95
C ALA A 90 7.07 -4.70 -7.94
N TYR A 91 7.55 -3.55 -7.48
CA TYR A 91 8.20 -2.56 -8.32
C TYR A 91 9.29 -1.85 -7.51
N LYS A 92 10.17 -1.13 -8.18
CA LYS A 92 11.25 -0.39 -7.52
C LYS A 92 10.90 1.07 -7.39
N SER A 93 11.13 1.63 -6.21
CA SER A 93 10.92 3.04 -5.95
C SER A 93 11.78 3.49 -4.79
N ASP A 94 12.43 4.63 -4.93
CA ASP A 94 13.23 5.21 -3.86
C ASP A 94 12.39 5.49 -2.61
N TYR A 95 11.09 5.63 -2.79
CA TYR A 95 10.15 5.82 -1.68
C TYR A 95 10.34 4.77 -0.58
N PHE A 96 10.60 3.51 -0.95
CA PHE A 96 10.71 2.43 0.02
C PHE A 96 12.07 2.36 0.71
N LEU A 97 13.08 3.02 0.16
CA LEU A 97 14.41 3.00 0.78
C LEU A 97 14.40 3.59 2.18
N LYS A 98 13.57 4.60 2.42
CA LYS A 98 13.47 5.24 3.74
C LYS A 98 12.93 4.33 4.83
N PHE A 99 12.29 3.22 4.45
CA PHE A 99 11.79 2.24 5.42
C PHE A 99 12.76 1.09 5.63
N GLY A 100 13.86 1.05 4.90
CA GLY A 100 14.86 0.01 5.02
C GLY A 100 14.77 -1.10 3.98
N PHE A 101 13.94 -0.95 2.96
CA PHE A 101 13.82 -1.94 1.90
C PHE A 101 15.10 -2.04 1.09
N GLU A 102 15.38 -3.25 0.60
CA GLU A 102 16.49 -3.51 -0.31
C GLU A 102 15.95 -3.95 -1.66
N GLU A 103 16.65 -3.61 -2.72
CA GLU A 103 16.24 -4.01 -4.06
C GLU A 103 16.45 -5.51 -4.25
N GLU A 104 15.51 -6.14 -4.94
CA GLU A 104 15.55 -7.57 -5.22
C GLU A 104 14.89 -7.81 -6.58
N ASN A 105 15.66 -8.26 -7.57
CA ASN A 105 15.14 -8.52 -8.92
C ASN A 105 14.32 -7.32 -9.45
N ASP A 106 13.02 -7.51 -9.67
CA ASP A 106 12.14 -6.48 -10.22
C ASP A 106 11.38 -5.70 -9.16
N GLY A 107 11.72 -5.89 -7.89
CA GLY A 107 11.01 -5.24 -6.80
C GLY A 107 11.91 -4.94 -5.63
N MET A 108 11.31 -4.84 -4.44
CA MET A 108 12.03 -4.53 -3.21
C MET A 108 11.50 -5.41 -2.09
N THR A 109 12.35 -5.69 -1.11
CA THR A 109 11.98 -6.58 0.00
C THR A 109 12.54 -6.08 1.32
N ILE A 110 11.84 -6.43 2.41
CA ILE A 110 12.31 -6.18 3.76
C ILE A 110 11.74 -7.25 4.69
N GLN A 111 12.51 -7.61 5.72
CA GLN A 111 11.95 -8.40 6.80
C GLN A 111 10.99 -7.51 7.57
N SER A 112 9.79 -8.01 7.88
CA SER A 112 8.74 -7.20 8.49
C SER A 112 9.20 -6.49 9.77
N GLU A 113 9.97 -7.17 10.60
CA GLU A 113 10.46 -6.58 11.83
C GLU A 113 11.52 -5.51 11.62
N GLY A 114 12.09 -5.42 10.42
CA GLY A 114 13.11 -4.45 10.08
C GLY A 114 12.57 -3.13 9.53
N ILE A 115 11.24 -3.03 9.34
CA ILE A 115 10.66 -1.81 8.80
C ILE A 115 10.75 -0.68 9.81
N THR A 116 11.28 0.45 9.36
CA THR A 116 11.36 1.66 10.17
C THR A 116 10.50 2.73 9.51
N PHE A 117 9.49 3.22 10.24
CA PHE A 117 8.67 4.32 9.76
C PHE A 117 9.30 5.64 10.19
N PRO A 118 9.76 6.45 9.23
CA PRO A 118 10.35 7.74 9.59
C PRO A 118 9.34 8.61 10.32
N SER A 119 9.82 9.35 11.31
CA SER A 119 8.99 10.26 12.07
C SER A 119 8.51 11.39 11.16
N GLN A 120 7.24 11.66 11.18
CA GLN A 120 6.64 12.72 10.37
C GLN A 120 6.56 14.02 11.14
N CYS A 121 6.43 13.89 12.39
CA CYS A 121 6.24 15.06 13.17
C CYS A 121 7.34 15.07 14.12
N GLY A 122 7.87 15.28 13.77
CA GLY A 122 8.69 15.11 14.72
C GLY A 122 8.12 14.41 15.81
N GLY A 123 7.76 14.26 15.47
CA GLY A 123 7.69 13.89 16.03
C GLY A 123 7.91 13.42 16.79
N HIS A 124 8.07 13.51 16.89
CA HIS A 124 8.16 13.24 17.51
C HIS A 124 8.56 12.94 18.13
N LYS A 125 8.83 13.02 18.25
CA LYS A 125 9.36 12.83 18.76
C LYS A 125 9.38 13.09 19.54
#